data_af7dc88cde2c00ef8fce0a98b8e817b1
#
_entry.id   af7dc88cde2c00ef8fce0a98b8e817b1
#
_cell.length_a   1.000
_cell.length_b   1.000
_cell.length_c   1.000
_cell.angle_alpha   90.00
_cell.angle_beta   90.00
_cell.angle_gamma   90.00
#
_symmetry.space_group_name_H-M   'P 1'
#
loop_
_entity.id
_entity.type
_entity.pdbx_description
1 polymer ?
#
loop_
_entity_poly.entity_id
_entity_poly.type
_entity_poly.pdbx_seq_one_letter_code
_entity_poly.pdbx_strand_id
1 'polypeptide(L)'
;MQFALLIYESPEAFASRKKDEVDTYTGAWRSYYKALVEAGVYVGGDPLQVPETGTTIRIKEGKRSVQDGPYADTKEQLGGFTILELPSLDAALDWAARCPAASYGAVEVRPLAPDMKRRVEE
;
A
#
# COMPACT_ATOMS: atom_id res chain seq x y z
N MET A 1 2.03 6.05 -17.57
CA MET A 1 0.95 5.30 -16.90
C MET A 1 1.16 5.32 -15.39
N GLN A 2 0.09 5.35 -14.65
CA GLN A 2 0.19 5.31 -13.20
C GLN A 2 -0.17 3.93 -12.65
N PHE A 3 0.57 3.52 -11.65
CA PHE A 3 0.39 2.24 -10.98
C PHE A 3 0.29 2.46 -9.48
N ALA A 4 -0.59 1.71 -8.83
CA ALA A 4 -0.64 1.63 -7.39
C ALA A 4 0.17 0.42 -6.94
N LEU A 5 1.07 0.63 -6.00
CA LEU A 5 1.74 -0.44 -5.28
C LEU A 5 1.00 -0.61 -3.97
N LEU A 6 0.32 -1.74 -3.81
CA LEU A 6 -0.44 -2.06 -2.62
C LEU A 6 0.44 -2.90 -1.70
N ILE A 7 0.69 -2.40 -0.51
CA ILE A 7 1.69 -2.95 0.41
C ILE A 7 0.99 -3.84 1.43
N TYR A 8 1.33 -5.13 1.45
CA TYR A 8 0.77 -6.10 2.39
C TYR A 8 1.85 -6.55 3.34
N GLU A 9 1.55 -6.52 4.63
CA GLU A 9 2.50 -6.83 5.68
C GLU A 9 1.94 -7.84 6.66
N SER A 10 2.84 -8.66 7.25
CA SER A 10 2.50 -9.63 8.27
C SER A 10 2.29 -8.94 9.62
N PRO A 11 1.66 -9.64 10.60
CA PRO A 11 1.56 -9.10 11.96
C PRO A 11 2.92 -8.74 12.56
N GLU A 12 3.94 -9.54 12.28
CA GLU A 12 5.31 -9.30 12.76
C GLU A 12 5.88 -8.00 12.20
N ALA A 13 5.62 -7.72 10.92
CA ALA A 13 6.08 -6.49 10.29
C ALA A 13 5.39 -5.26 10.89
N PHE A 14 4.07 -5.34 11.14
CA PHE A 14 3.35 -4.26 11.81
C PHE A 14 3.89 -4.02 13.22
N ALA A 15 4.21 -5.09 13.95
CA ALA A 15 4.81 -4.98 15.28
C ALA A 15 6.19 -4.31 15.24
N SER A 16 6.93 -4.50 14.15
CA SER A 16 8.24 -3.89 13.96
C SER A 16 8.19 -2.37 13.92
N ARG A 17 7.06 -1.80 13.54
CA ARG A 17 6.91 -0.34 13.51
C ARG A 17 7.10 0.30 14.89
N LYS A 18 6.61 -0.38 15.96
CA LYS A 18 6.73 0.11 17.34
C LYS A 18 8.10 -0.20 17.95
N LYS A 19 8.74 -1.27 17.49
CA LYS A 19 10.00 -1.77 18.05
C LYS A 19 11.20 -1.38 17.20
N ASP A 20 11.08 -0.34 16.43
CA ASP A 20 12.10 0.07 15.45
C ASP A 20 13.21 0.86 16.11
N GLU A 21 13.84 0.26 17.13
CA GLU A 21 14.85 0.92 17.98
C GLU A 21 16.11 1.29 17.21
N VAL A 22 16.46 0.52 16.17
CA VAL A 22 17.66 0.77 15.37
C VAL A 22 17.34 1.31 13.99
N ASP A 23 16.12 1.79 13.80
CA ASP A 23 15.64 2.40 12.56
C ASP A 23 15.79 1.48 11.34
N THR A 24 15.75 0.15 11.54
CA THR A 24 15.91 -0.82 10.45
C THR A 24 14.69 -0.79 9.52
N TYR A 25 13.49 -0.90 10.09
CA TYR A 25 12.25 -0.89 9.34
C TYR A 25 12.05 0.47 8.66
N THR A 26 12.07 1.54 9.45
CA THR A 26 11.83 2.90 8.95
C THR A 26 12.94 3.35 8.00
N GLY A 27 14.18 2.99 8.29
CA GLY A 27 15.31 3.35 7.45
C GLY A 27 15.23 2.72 6.07
N ALA A 28 14.79 1.45 5.97
CA ALA A 28 14.60 0.78 4.69
C ALA A 28 13.53 1.50 3.85
N TRP A 29 12.41 1.86 4.48
CA TRP A 29 11.34 2.60 3.80
C TRP A 29 11.78 4.00 3.40
N ARG A 30 12.54 4.68 4.25
CA ARG A 30 13.07 6.01 3.93
C ARG A 30 13.99 5.96 2.71
N SER A 31 14.86 4.96 2.63
CA SER A 31 15.76 4.78 1.50
C SER A 31 15.01 4.50 0.21
N TYR A 32 13.96 3.68 0.30
CA TYR A 32 13.13 3.36 -0.85
C TYR A 32 12.37 4.61 -1.36
N TYR A 33 11.74 5.34 -0.45
CA TYR A 33 11.06 6.59 -0.78
C TYR A 33 12.01 7.58 -1.47
N LYS A 34 13.20 7.74 -0.90
CA LYS A 34 14.21 8.64 -1.47
C LYS A 34 14.58 8.23 -2.90
N ALA A 35 14.76 6.94 -3.13
CA ALA A 35 15.07 6.43 -4.48
C ALA A 35 13.94 6.73 -5.48
N LEU A 36 12.69 6.56 -5.06
CA LEU A 36 11.53 6.88 -5.90
C LEU A 36 11.48 8.36 -6.27
N VAL A 37 11.71 9.23 -5.28
CA VAL A 37 11.69 10.68 -5.50
C VAL A 37 12.85 11.09 -6.41
N GLU A 38 14.05 10.59 -6.17
CA GLU A 38 15.23 10.91 -7.00
C GLU A 38 15.06 10.43 -8.43
N ALA A 39 14.38 9.31 -8.65
CA ALA A 39 14.07 8.81 -9.98
C ALA A 39 12.95 9.60 -10.68
N GLY A 40 12.26 10.47 -9.97
CA GLY A 40 11.18 11.28 -10.53
C GLY A 40 9.90 10.51 -10.81
N VAL A 41 9.71 9.34 -10.19
CA VAL A 41 8.55 8.48 -10.46
C VAL A 41 7.49 8.53 -9.36
N TYR A 42 7.79 9.12 -8.22
CA TYR A 42 6.87 9.18 -7.07
C TYR A 42 5.74 10.18 -7.32
N VAL A 43 4.49 9.72 -7.20
CA VAL A 43 3.30 10.58 -7.32
C VAL A 43 2.71 10.85 -5.94
N GLY A 44 2.56 9.83 -5.11
CA GLY A 44 1.96 9.97 -3.80
C GLY A 44 1.82 8.62 -3.11
N GLY A 45 1.28 8.65 -1.92
CA GLY A 45 1.04 7.44 -1.14
C GLY A 45 1.11 7.73 0.34
N ASP A 46 0.62 6.79 1.13
CA ASP A 46 0.62 6.90 2.58
C ASP A 46 0.70 5.54 3.24
N PRO A 47 1.37 5.44 4.40
CA PRO A 47 1.22 4.28 5.25
C PRO A 47 -0.13 4.32 5.95
N LEU A 48 -0.68 3.15 6.23
CA LEU A 48 -1.89 3.02 7.03
C LEU A 48 -1.52 2.61 8.45
N GLN A 49 -2.36 2.97 9.40
CA GLN A 49 -2.21 2.44 10.76
C GLN A 49 -2.46 0.94 10.75
N VAL A 50 -2.13 0.26 11.85
CA VAL A 50 -2.28 -1.18 11.96
C VAL A 50 -3.73 -1.62 11.69
N PRO A 51 -3.93 -2.85 11.18
CA PRO A 51 -5.27 -3.31 10.76
C PRO A 51 -6.35 -3.22 11.82
N GLU A 52 -5.99 -3.40 13.09
CA GLU A 52 -6.94 -3.35 14.22
C GLU A 52 -7.64 -1.99 14.36
N THR A 53 -7.05 -0.93 13.79
CA THR A 53 -7.66 0.41 13.80
C THR A 53 -8.73 0.58 12.74
N GLY A 54 -8.86 -0.38 11.83
CA GLY A 54 -9.82 -0.31 10.75
C GLY A 54 -11.25 -0.45 11.23
N THR A 55 -12.18 0.07 10.43
CA THR A 55 -13.62 -0.08 10.65
C THR A 55 -14.24 -0.37 9.29
N THR A 56 -15.03 -1.42 9.20
CA THR A 56 -15.64 -1.87 7.95
C THR A 56 -17.13 -1.61 7.97
N ILE A 57 -17.65 -0.99 6.91
CA ILE A 57 -19.07 -0.73 6.75
C ILE A 57 -19.61 -1.52 5.56
N ARG A 58 -20.80 -2.09 5.72
CA ARG A 58 -21.54 -2.75 4.63
C ARG A 58 -23.00 -2.32 4.71
N ILE A 59 -23.64 -2.28 3.56
CA ILE A 59 -25.07 -2.06 3.45
C ILE A 59 -25.67 -3.36 2.90
N LYS A 60 -26.53 -3.99 3.66
CA LYS A 60 -27.17 -5.26 3.28
C LYS A 60 -28.67 -5.12 3.47
N GLU A 61 -29.41 -5.32 2.39
CA GLU A 61 -30.88 -5.19 2.39
C GLU A 61 -31.35 -3.85 2.98
N GLY A 62 -30.61 -2.77 2.62
CA GLY A 62 -30.91 -1.43 3.10
C GLY A 62 -30.45 -1.14 4.51
N LYS A 63 -29.84 -2.12 5.19
CA LYS A 63 -29.38 -1.96 6.57
C LYS A 63 -27.87 -1.77 6.64
N ARG A 64 -27.48 -0.80 7.44
CA ARG A 64 -26.07 -0.47 7.69
C ARG A 64 -25.48 -1.41 8.74
N SER A 65 -24.37 -2.06 8.39
CA SER A 65 -23.61 -2.89 9.31
C SER A 65 -22.21 -2.28 9.45
N VAL A 66 -21.78 -2.04 10.68
CA VAL A 66 -20.47 -1.48 11.01
C VAL A 66 -19.74 -2.49 11.89
N GLN A 67 -18.50 -2.81 11.50
CA GLN A 67 -17.73 -3.85 12.16
C GLN A 67 -16.31 -3.36 12.41
N ASP A 68 -15.80 -3.53 13.62
CA ASP A 68 -14.42 -3.18 13.95
C ASP A 68 -13.46 -4.14 13.24
N GLY A 69 -12.34 -3.60 12.80
CA GLY A 69 -11.30 -4.36 12.17
C GLY A 69 -11.30 -4.25 10.63
N PRO A 70 -10.27 -4.84 9.99
CA PRO A 70 -10.16 -4.81 8.54
C PRO A 70 -11.20 -5.70 7.87
N TYR A 71 -11.56 -5.35 6.63
CA TYR A 71 -12.49 -6.16 5.85
C TYR A 71 -11.93 -7.55 5.54
N ALA A 72 -10.66 -7.60 5.11
CA ALA A 72 -10.04 -8.85 4.71
C ALA A 72 -9.54 -9.61 5.94
N ASP A 73 -9.90 -10.89 6.05
CA ASP A 73 -9.45 -11.78 7.11
C ASP A 73 -8.32 -12.64 6.57
N THR A 74 -7.15 -12.02 6.42
CA THR A 74 -5.96 -12.65 5.87
C THR A 74 -4.77 -12.43 6.80
N LYS A 75 -3.78 -13.32 6.69
CA LYS A 75 -2.56 -13.23 7.51
C LYS A 75 -1.79 -11.95 7.21
N GLU A 76 -1.63 -11.64 5.93
CA GLU A 76 -1.00 -10.39 5.52
C GLU A 76 -2.08 -9.37 5.21
N GLN A 77 -1.91 -8.17 5.75
CA GLN A 77 -2.91 -7.10 5.67
C GLN A 77 -2.35 -5.90 4.95
N LEU A 78 -3.25 -5.13 4.32
CA LEU A 78 -2.86 -3.89 3.66
C LEU A 78 -2.30 -2.91 4.70
N GLY A 79 -1.08 -2.46 4.46
CA GLY A 79 -0.38 -1.54 5.37
C GLY A 79 -0.05 -0.19 4.77
N GLY A 80 -0.37 0.01 3.49
CA GLY A 80 -0.12 1.28 2.82
C GLY A 80 -0.19 1.13 1.32
N PHE A 81 0.01 2.24 0.64
CA PHE A 81 0.02 2.26 -0.83
C PHE A 81 0.95 3.35 -1.33
N THR A 82 1.45 3.16 -2.54
CA THR A 82 2.29 4.13 -3.23
C THR A 82 1.85 4.22 -4.68
N ILE A 83 1.76 5.42 -5.22
CA ILE A 83 1.39 5.63 -6.61
C ILE A 83 2.62 6.12 -7.37
N LEU A 84 2.95 5.45 -8.47
CA LEU A 84 4.11 5.75 -9.29
C LEU A 84 3.69 6.03 -10.73
N GLU A 85 4.40 6.98 -11.36
CA GLU A 85 4.28 7.25 -12.79
C GLU A 85 5.41 6.53 -13.51
N LEU A 86 5.08 5.52 -14.32
CA LEU A 86 6.06 4.65 -14.96
C LEU A 86 5.62 4.32 -16.40
N PRO A 87 6.60 4.00 -17.28
CA PRO A 87 6.26 3.74 -18.69
C PRO A 87 5.57 2.40 -18.93
N SER A 88 5.74 1.41 -18.02
CA SER A 88 5.25 0.06 -18.29
C SER A 88 5.05 -0.73 -16.99
N LEU A 89 4.31 -1.83 -17.10
CA LEU A 89 4.17 -2.78 -16.00
C LEU A 89 5.53 -3.35 -15.58
N ASP A 90 6.41 -3.66 -16.54
CA ASP A 90 7.73 -4.19 -16.22
C ASP A 90 8.52 -3.23 -15.34
N ALA A 91 8.49 -1.93 -15.65
CA ALA A 91 9.13 -0.92 -14.82
C ALA A 91 8.50 -0.89 -13.42
N ALA A 92 7.19 -1.02 -13.32
CA ALA A 92 6.50 -1.06 -12.03
C ALA A 92 6.89 -2.28 -11.22
N LEU A 93 7.03 -3.44 -11.86
CA LEU A 93 7.47 -4.67 -11.19
C LEU A 93 8.90 -4.55 -10.69
N ASP A 94 9.78 -3.90 -11.44
CA ASP A 94 11.15 -3.66 -10.99
C ASP A 94 11.19 -2.80 -9.73
N TRP A 95 10.38 -1.75 -9.68
CA TRP A 95 10.28 -0.92 -8.49
C TRP A 95 9.62 -1.66 -7.33
N ALA A 96 8.58 -2.46 -7.60
CA ALA A 96 7.93 -3.27 -6.57
C ALA A 96 8.89 -4.28 -5.95
N ALA A 97 9.77 -4.88 -6.76
CA ALA A 97 10.77 -5.83 -6.27
C ALA A 97 11.77 -5.19 -5.31
N ARG A 98 12.01 -3.89 -5.42
CA ARG A 98 12.91 -3.13 -4.54
C ARG A 98 12.22 -2.65 -3.27
N CYS A 99 10.89 -2.72 -3.22
CA CYS A 99 10.13 -2.30 -2.06
C CYS A 99 10.46 -3.19 -0.86
N PRO A 100 10.71 -2.62 0.33
CA PRO A 100 11.03 -3.45 1.51
C PRO A 100 10.02 -4.56 1.78
N ALA A 101 8.72 -4.30 1.59
CA ALA A 101 7.67 -5.29 1.84
C ALA A 101 7.74 -6.50 0.92
N ALA A 102 8.40 -6.41 -0.23
CA ALA A 102 8.52 -7.55 -1.14
C ALA A 102 9.30 -8.71 -0.52
N SER A 103 10.17 -8.44 0.45
CA SER A 103 10.99 -9.46 1.09
C SER A 103 10.35 -10.08 2.33
N TYR A 104 9.38 -9.40 2.98
CA TYR A 104 8.75 -9.93 4.20
C TYR A 104 7.22 -9.95 4.15
N GLY A 105 6.64 -9.53 3.05
CA GLY A 105 5.20 -9.53 2.81
C GLY A 105 4.96 -9.66 1.34
N ALA A 106 4.10 -8.79 0.79
CA ALA A 106 3.82 -8.79 -0.63
C ALA A 106 3.54 -7.36 -1.12
N VAL A 107 3.83 -7.14 -2.41
CA VAL A 107 3.49 -5.88 -3.07
C VAL A 107 2.67 -6.23 -4.30
N GLU A 108 1.42 -5.81 -4.29
CA GLU A 108 0.55 -5.97 -5.46
C GLU A 108 0.67 -4.72 -6.33
N VAL A 109 0.93 -4.91 -7.61
CA VAL A 109 0.99 -3.81 -8.58
C VAL A 109 -0.32 -3.79 -9.35
N ARG A 110 -1.01 -2.66 -9.34
CA ARG A 110 -2.29 -2.53 -10.05
C ARG A 110 -2.33 -1.22 -10.82
N PRO A 111 -2.59 -1.24 -12.13
CA PRO A 111 -2.73 0.00 -12.89
C PRO A 111 -3.91 0.82 -12.38
N LEU A 112 -3.76 2.13 -12.38
CA LEU A 112 -4.89 3.03 -12.11
C LEU A 112 -5.80 3.04 -13.34
N ALA A 113 -7.04 3.43 -13.14
CA ALA A 113 -8.07 3.45 -14.18
C ALA A 113 -8.46 4.89 -14.52
N PRO A 114 -7.63 5.62 -15.30
CA PRO A 114 -7.89 7.03 -15.60
C PRO A 114 -9.18 7.25 -16.36
N ASP A 115 -9.56 6.31 -17.23
CA ASP A 115 -10.81 6.44 -17.98
C ASP A 115 -12.02 6.35 -17.07
N MET A 116 -12.02 5.46 -16.10
CA MET A 116 -13.09 5.36 -15.12
C MET A 116 -13.17 6.60 -14.25
N LYS A 117 -12.02 7.10 -13.81
CA LYS A 117 -11.95 8.35 -13.02
C LYS A 117 -12.59 9.50 -13.78
N ARG A 118 -12.24 9.67 -15.05
CA ARG A 118 -12.78 10.73 -15.90
C ARG A 118 -14.29 10.62 -16.03
N ARG A 119 -14.82 9.41 -16.23
CA ARG A 119 -16.27 9.18 -16.35
C ARG A 119 -17.02 9.54 -15.07
N VAL A 120 -16.43 9.27 -13.91
CA VAL A 120 -17.03 9.59 -12.60
C VAL A 120 -17.02 11.10 -12.36
N GLU A 121 -16.00 11.79 -12.84
CA GLU A 121 -15.82 13.23 -12.62
C GLU A 121 -16.60 14.12 -13.59
N GLU A 122 -17.21 13.55 -14.62
CA GLU A 122 -18.03 14.31 -15.61
C GLU A 122 -19.34 14.87 -15.06
#